data_7ceae4056d8fa0ee5068598c89b71997
#
_entry.id   7ceae4056d8fa0ee5068598c89b71997
#
_cell.length_a   1.000
_cell.length_b   1.000
_cell.length_c   1.000
_cell.angle_alpha   90.00
_cell.angle_beta   90.00
_cell.angle_gamma   90.00
#
_symmetry.space_group_name_H-M   'P 1'
#
loop_
_entity.id
_entity.type
_entity.pdbx_description
1 polymer ?
#
loop_
_entity_poly.entity_id
_entity_poly.type
_entity_poly.pdbx_seq_one_letter_code
_entity_poly.pdbx_strand_id
1 'polypeptide(L)'
;MILCLLVVCKFSISQFNSFNCVICRYPVDEPFLNNVRDEVIYQVKRLQSHASIVLWSGNNENEQAIAQNWYHVPTEKIPKAKEDYRKLYVDTVMTALKTVDKGDNRPFITSSPSNGLESIKEDYIATNPQDPLYGK
;
A
#
# COMPACT_ATOMS: atom_id res chain seq x y z
N MET A 1 15.30 4.15 4.55
CA MET A 1 14.35 3.26 3.82
C MET A 1 13.18 4.14 3.44
N ILE A 2 13.00 4.43 2.16
CA ILE A 2 11.94 5.34 1.70
C ILE A 2 10.75 4.46 1.36
N LEU A 3 9.70 4.53 2.17
CA LEU A 3 8.43 3.95 1.84
C LEU A 3 7.93 4.62 0.56
N CYS A 4 7.68 3.84 -0.49
CA CYS A 4 7.10 4.36 -1.72
C CYS A 4 5.62 4.67 -1.46
N LEU A 5 5.35 5.84 -0.91
CA LEU A 5 4.02 6.41 -0.91
C LEU A 5 3.78 6.88 -2.35
N LEU A 6 3.09 6.07 -3.15
CA LEU A 6 2.77 6.41 -4.53
C LEU A 6 1.76 7.58 -4.52
N VAL A 7 2.31 8.76 -4.66
CA VAL A 7 1.50 9.90 -5.06
C VAL A 7 1.25 9.76 -6.54
N VAL A 8 0.00 9.59 -6.96
CA VAL A 8 -0.36 9.62 -8.37
C VAL A 8 -0.33 11.06 -8.87
N CYS A 9 0.83 11.59 -8.89
CA CYS A 9 1.30 12.61 -9.81
C CYS A 9 2.53 11.97 -10.46
N LYS A 10 2.66 11.99 -11.77
CA LYS A 10 3.73 11.38 -12.56
C LYS A 10 5.15 11.77 -12.07
N PHE A 11 5.50 11.37 -10.86
CA PHE A 11 6.86 11.38 -10.37
C PHE A 11 7.25 9.93 -10.09
N SER A 12 7.83 9.32 -11.12
CA SER A 12 8.54 8.07 -11.01
C SER A 12 9.67 8.24 -10.01
N ILE A 13 9.50 7.80 -8.78
CA ILE A 13 10.64 7.50 -7.93
C ILE A 13 11.09 6.08 -8.31
N SER A 14 11.73 6.02 -9.46
CA SER A 14 12.43 4.84 -9.96
C SER A 14 13.79 4.72 -9.28
N GLN A 15 13.87 4.50 -7.99
CA GLN A 15 15.11 4.05 -7.36
C GLN A 15 14.83 3.25 -6.07
N PHE A 16 14.14 2.14 -6.21
CA PHE A 16 14.32 1.02 -5.31
C PHE A 16 14.37 -0.28 -6.11
N ASN A 17 15.35 -0.33 -7.02
CA ASN A 17 15.87 -1.61 -7.46
C ASN A 17 16.69 -2.20 -6.33
N SER A 18 16.36 -3.44 -5.97
CA SER A 18 17.14 -4.35 -5.13
C SER A 18 16.84 -4.32 -3.63
N PHE A 19 15.58 -4.32 -3.23
CA PHE A 19 15.26 -5.30 -2.20
C PHE A 19 14.41 -6.35 -2.89
N ASN A 20 14.96 -7.54 -3.01
CA ASN A 20 14.18 -8.74 -3.25
C ASN A 20 13.02 -8.70 -2.27
N CYS A 21 11.89 -8.14 -2.70
CA CYS A 21 10.62 -8.40 -2.07
C CYS A 21 10.29 -9.86 -2.38
N VAL A 22 11.14 -10.74 -1.85
CA VAL A 22 10.90 -12.16 -1.85
C VAL A 22 9.69 -12.32 -0.98
N ILE A 23 8.54 -12.25 -1.66
CA ILE A 23 7.28 -12.68 -1.11
C ILE A 23 6.83 -11.84 0.08
N CYS A 24 6.30 -10.60 -0.17
CA CYS A 24 5.44 -9.97 0.83
C CYS A 24 5.88 -10.20 2.30
N ARG A 25 7.15 -10.41 2.53
CA ARG A 25 7.73 -10.57 3.85
C ARG A 25 8.24 -9.22 4.29
N TYR A 26 7.30 -8.41 4.72
CA TYR A 26 7.69 -7.21 5.46
C TYR A 26 7.91 -7.61 6.91
N PRO A 27 8.90 -7.02 7.58
CA PRO A 27 8.87 -7.00 9.02
C PRO A 27 7.54 -6.36 9.46
N VAL A 28 6.83 -7.01 10.37
CA VAL A 28 5.61 -6.47 10.98
C VAL A 28 5.76 -6.40 12.50
N ASP A 29 7.02 -6.31 12.95
CA ASP A 29 7.35 -6.01 14.34
C ASP A 29 7.14 -4.52 14.64
N GLU A 30 6.91 -4.19 15.89
CA GLU A 30 6.61 -2.83 16.34
C GLU A 30 7.70 -1.81 15.96
N PRO A 31 9.00 -2.09 16.09
CA PRO A 31 10.04 -1.12 15.68
C PRO A 31 9.94 -0.75 14.21
N PHE A 32 9.71 -1.74 13.33
CA PHE A 32 9.56 -1.49 11.90
C PHE A 32 8.28 -0.69 11.61
N LEU A 33 7.13 -1.09 12.17
CA LEU A 33 5.86 -0.41 11.95
C LEU A 33 5.86 1.01 12.48
N ASN A 34 6.52 1.28 13.60
CA ASN A 34 6.68 2.63 14.12
C ASN A 34 7.51 3.50 13.18
N ASN A 35 8.61 2.97 12.65
CA ASN A 35 9.43 3.68 11.67
C ASN A 35 8.65 3.99 10.37
N VAL A 36 7.84 3.04 9.90
CA VAL A 36 6.95 3.26 8.76
C VAL A 36 5.91 4.34 9.07
N ARG A 37 5.30 4.31 10.23
CA ARG A 37 4.33 5.32 10.67
C ARG A 37 4.92 6.73 10.67
N ASP A 38 6.12 6.89 11.24
CA ASP A 38 6.80 8.17 11.31
C ASP A 38 7.14 8.69 9.91
N GLU A 39 7.62 7.82 9.02
CA GLU A 39 7.91 8.17 7.63
C GLU A 39 6.65 8.60 6.88
N VAL A 40 5.54 7.87 7.03
CA VAL A 40 4.25 8.24 6.40
C VAL A 40 3.79 9.62 6.89
N ILE A 41 3.82 9.85 8.20
CA ILE A 41 3.44 11.14 8.80
C ILE A 41 4.30 12.27 8.25
N TYR A 42 5.61 12.07 8.15
CA TYR A 42 6.55 13.04 7.62
C TYR A 42 6.25 13.36 6.15
N GLN A 43 6.11 12.34 5.31
CA GLN A 43 5.90 12.52 3.87
C GLN A 43 4.53 13.14 3.57
N VAL A 44 3.48 12.73 4.25
CA VAL A 44 2.14 13.31 4.07
C VAL A 44 2.14 14.79 4.47
N LYS A 45 2.71 15.14 5.63
CA LYS A 45 2.84 16.55 6.05
C LYS A 45 3.59 17.40 5.04
N ARG A 46 4.64 16.86 4.44
CA ARG A 46 5.46 17.54 3.44
C ARG A 46 4.71 17.74 2.12
N LEU A 47 3.91 16.76 1.72
CA LEU A 47 3.34 16.70 0.37
C LEU A 47 1.87 17.16 0.29
N GLN A 48 1.11 17.10 1.39
CA GLN A 48 -0.35 17.32 1.37
C GLN A 48 -0.78 18.71 0.85
N SER A 49 0.11 19.70 0.84
CA SER A 49 -0.17 21.03 0.31
C SER A 49 -0.18 21.10 -1.23
N HIS A 50 0.29 20.06 -1.91
CA HIS A 50 0.31 20.05 -3.37
C HIS A 50 -1.07 19.73 -3.93
N ALA A 51 -1.67 20.67 -4.65
CA ALA A 51 -2.99 20.51 -5.26
C ALA A 51 -3.05 19.39 -6.33
N SER A 52 -1.90 18.98 -6.87
CA SER A 52 -1.80 17.89 -7.84
C SER A 52 -1.96 16.50 -7.23
N ILE A 53 -1.93 16.38 -5.89
CA ILE A 53 -2.16 15.11 -5.21
C ILE A 53 -3.66 14.91 -5.06
N VAL A 54 -4.21 13.99 -5.83
CA VAL A 54 -5.64 13.69 -5.85
C VAL A 54 -6.01 12.44 -5.09
N LEU A 55 -5.04 11.53 -4.90
CA LEU A 55 -5.20 10.31 -4.10
C LEU A 55 -3.85 9.83 -3.54
N TRP A 56 -3.90 8.99 -2.52
CA TRP A 56 -2.77 8.31 -1.94
C TRP A 56 -2.81 6.81 -2.26
N SER A 57 -1.66 6.21 -2.56
CA SER A 57 -1.53 4.77 -2.73
C SER A 57 -0.47 4.20 -1.80
N GLY A 58 -0.79 3.08 -1.15
CA GLY A 58 0.10 2.47 -0.15
C GLY A 58 1.27 1.72 -0.75
N ASN A 59 1.06 1.04 -1.88
CA ASN A 59 2.12 0.26 -2.53
C ASN A 59 1.89 0.07 -4.03
N ASN A 60 2.90 -0.51 -4.69
CA ASN A 60 2.83 -0.95 -6.07
C ASN A 60 2.71 -2.48 -6.13
N GLU A 61 1.66 -2.99 -6.75
CA GLU A 61 1.44 -4.39 -7.16
C GLU A 61 1.38 -5.45 -6.07
N ASN A 62 1.55 -5.12 -4.79
CA ASN A 62 1.58 -6.15 -3.74
C ASN A 62 0.26 -6.89 -3.57
N GLU A 63 -0.88 -6.22 -3.74
CA GLU A 63 -2.20 -6.87 -3.73
C GLU A 63 -2.30 -7.92 -4.84
N GLN A 64 -1.89 -7.55 -6.05
CA GLN A 64 -1.88 -8.43 -7.21
C GLN A 64 -0.89 -9.58 -7.02
N ALA A 65 0.31 -9.29 -6.51
CA ALA A 65 1.33 -10.29 -6.27
C ALA A 65 0.87 -11.38 -5.28
N ILE A 66 0.09 -10.98 -4.25
CA ILE A 66 -0.51 -11.93 -3.30
C ILE A 66 -1.64 -12.71 -3.96
N ALA A 67 -2.57 -12.03 -4.66
CA ALA A 67 -3.72 -12.67 -5.27
C ALA A 67 -3.34 -13.71 -6.34
N GLN A 68 -2.32 -13.40 -7.14
CA GLN A 68 -1.83 -14.25 -8.22
C GLN A 68 -0.66 -15.15 -7.80
N ASN A 69 -0.25 -15.08 -6.56
CA ASN A 69 0.87 -15.85 -6.01
C ASN A 69 2.14 -15.82 -6.88
N TRP A 70 2.57 -14.63 -7.27
CA TRP A 70 3.73 -14.44 -8.16
C TRP A 70 5.02 -15.09 -7.68
N TYR A 71 5.13 -15.23 -6.37
CA TYR A 71 6.35 -15.72 -5.73
C TYR A 71 6.24 -17.19 -5.29
N HIS A 72 5.19 -17.90 -5.72
CA HIS A 72 4.98 -19.31 -5.39
C HIS A 72 5.01 -19.58 -3.89
N VAL A 73 4.35 -18.73 -3.11
CA VAL A 73 4.21 -18.90 -1.67
C VAL A 73 3.48 -20.21 -1.39
N PRO A 74 4.00 -21.07 -0.50
CA PRO A 74 3.27 -22.25 -0.05
C PRO A 74 1.88 -21.87 0.46
N THR A 75 0.88 -22.66 0.09
CA THR A 75 -0.54 -22.34 0.36
C THR A 75 -0.81 -22.06 1.84
N GLU A 76 -0.15 -22.80 2.72
CA GLU A 76 -0.26 -22.65 4.17
C GLU A 76 0.28 -21.33 4.71
N LYS A 77 1.10 -20.60 3.92
CA LYS A 77 1.67 -19.30 4.28
C LYS A 77 0.92 -18.11 3.69
N ILE A 78 0.02 -18.34 2.74
CA ILE A 78 -0.77 -17.27 2.12
C ILE A 78 -1.61 -16.50 3.14
N PRO A 79 -2.30 -17.14 4.11
CA PRO A 79 -3.04 -16.40 5.12
C PRO A 79 -2.17 -15.44 5.93
N LYS A 80 -0.95 -15.86 6.28
CA LYS A 80 0.00 -15.01 6.99
C LYS A 80 0.47 -13.84 6.14
N ALA A 81 0.74 -14.05 4.86
CA ALA A 81 1.11 -12.97 3.94
C ALA A 81 0.00 -11.92 3.80
N LYS A 82 -1.26 -12.35 3.77
CA LYS A 82 -2.42 -11.45 3.76
C LYS A 82 -2.56 -10.66 5.07
N GLU A 83 -2.35 -11.31 6.20
CA GLU A 83 -2.34 -10.66 7.51
C GLU A 83 -1.25 -9.59 7.60
N ASP A 84 -0.02 -9.92 7.20
CA ASP A 84 1.11 -8.99 7.22
C ASP A 84 0.88 -7.80 6.28
N TYR A 85 0.29 -8.03 5.11
CA TYR A 85 -0.13 -6.98 4.18
C TYR A 85 -1.10 -6.00 4.85
N ARG A 86 -2.16 -6.50 5.50
CA ARG A 86 -3.14 -5.65 6.18
C ARG A 86 -2.51 -4.87 7.32
N LYS A 87 -1.72 -5.54 8.15
CA LYS A 87 -1.04 -4.91 9.28
C LYS A 87 -0.15 -3.75 8.84
N LEU A 88 0.56 -3.90 7.71
CA LEU A 88 1.40 -2.85 7.19
C LEU A 88 0.58 -1.74 6.48
N TYR A 89 -0.19 -2.09 5.45
CA TYR A 89 -0.78 -1.07 4.57
C TYR A 89 -2.11 -0.50 5.06
N VAL A 90 -2.90 -1.28 5.80
CA VAL A 90 -4.19 -0.83 6.33
C VAL A 90 -4.00 -0.26 7.73
N ASP A 91 -3.51 -1.09 8.67
CA ASP A 91 -3.47 -0.71 10.08
C ASP A 91 -2.39 0.34 10.36
N THR A 92 -1.28 0.33 9.62
CA THR A 92 -0.18 1.26 9.85
C THR A 92 -0.21 2.43 8.86
N VAL A 93 -0.05 2.19 7.55
CA VAL A 93 0.09 3.26 6.55
C VAL A 93 -1.19 4.08 6.42
N MET A 94 -2.33 3.42 6.14
CA MET A 94 -3.61 4.13 5.96
C MET A 94 -4.00 4.88 7.23
N THR A 95 -3.85 4.26 8.40
CA THR A 95 -4.18 4.88 9.68
C THR A 95 -3.30 6.10 9.95
N ALA A 96 -1.98 5.98 9.77
CA ALA A 96 -1.06 7.11 9.95
C ALA A 96 -1.37 8.27 8.99
N LEU A 97 -1.65 7.96 7.72
CA LEU A 97 -2.03 8.94 6.72
C LEU A 97 -3.28 9.71 7.15
N LYS A 98 -4.33 9.01 7.54
CA LYS A 98 -5.61 9.63 7.96
C LYS A 98 -5.48 10.54 9.18
N THR A 99 -4.46 10.35 10.02
CA THR A 99 -4.24 11.25 11.18
C THR A 99 -3.68 12.61 10.79
N VAL A 100 -3.04 12.73 9.63
CA VAL A 100 -2.29 13.93 9.25
C VAL A 100 -2.71 14.58 7.94
N ASP A 101 -3.36 13.84 7.04
CA ASP A 101 -3.88 14.43 5.80
C ASP A 101 -5.12 15.27 6.13
N LYS A 102 -4.94 16.59 6.04
CA LYS A 102 -5.99 17.59 6.25
C LYS A 102 -6.71 17.99 4.96
N GLY A 103 -6.26 17.48 3.84
CA GLY A 103 -6.89 17.67 2.55
C GLY A 103 -8.17 16.84 2.46
N ASP A 104 -9.29 17.48 2.67
CA ASP A 104 -10.63 16.93 2.75
C ASP A 104 -10.86 15.73 1.81
N ASN A 105 -10.88 14.55 2.38
CA ASN A 105 -11.33 13.31 1.74
C ASN A 105 -10.51 12.80 0.54
N ARG A 106 -9.21 13.02 0.47
CA ARG A 106 -8.41 12.34 -0.53
C ARG A 106 -8.53 10.83 -0.33
N PRO A 107 -8.92 10.09 -1.36
CA PRO A 107 -9.03 8.64 -1.24
C PRO A 107 -7.67 8.02 -1.00
N PHE A 108 -7.65 6.94 -0.25
CA PHE A 108 -6.50 6.08 -0.10
C PHE A 108 -6.82 4.71 -0.68
N ILE A 109 -5.96 4.22 -1.56
CA ILE A 109 -5.97 2.85 -2.06
C ILE A 109 -4.74 2.12 -1.51
N THR A 110 -4.92 0.86 -1.09
CA THR A 110 -3.83 0.10 -0.47
C THR A 110 -2.75 -0.29 -1.47
N SER A 111 -3.13 -0.53 -2.72
CA SER A 111 -2.23 -0.96 -3.79
C SER A 111 -2.61 -0.33 -5.14
N SER A 112 -1.71 -0.36 -6.09
CA SER A 112 -1.96 -0.03 -7.50
C SER A 112 -1.27 -1.10 -8.37
N PRO A 113 -2.02 -1.87 -9.20
CA PRO A 113 -3.47 -1.80 -9.43
C PRO A 113 -4.30 -2.22 -8.23
N SER A 114 -5.57 -1.80 -8.22
CA SER A 114 -6.55 -2.13 -7.18
C SER A 114 -7.97 -1.92 -7.73
N ASN A 115 -8.95 -2.62 -7.15
CA ASN A 115 -10.35 -2.36 -7.39
C ASN A 115 -10.88 -1.16 -6.58
N GLY A 116 -10.01 -0.33 -6.04
CA GLY A 116 -10.36 0.85 -5.27
C GLY A 116 -11.19 0.51 -4.03
N LEU A 117 -12.36 1.14 -3.89
CA LEU A 117 -13.25 0.91 -2.75
C LEU A 117 -13.85 -0.51 -2.71
N GLU A 118 -13.92 -1.21 -3.84
CA GLU A 118 -14.41 -2.57 -3.86
C GLU A 118 -13.46 -3.55 -3.17
N SER A 119 -12.13 -3.28 -3.20
CA SER A 119 -11.15 -4.08 -2.45
C SER A 119 -11.42 -4.11 -0.94
N ILE A 120 -12.11 -3.09 -0.40
CA ILE A 120 -12.50 -3.05 1.03
C ILE A 120 -13.45 -4.19 1.37
N LYS A 121 -14.35 -4.55 0.46
CA LYS A 121 -15.31 -5.65 0.66
C LYS A 121 -14.63 -7.02 0.72
N GLU A 122 -13.44 -7.11 0.13
CA GLU A 122 -12.58 -8.29 0.13
C GLU A 122 -11.38 -8.13 1.09
N ASP A 123 -11.58 -7.35 2.15
CA ASP A 123 -10.59 -7.14 3.21
C ASP A 123 -9.25 -6.59 2.67
N TYR A 124 -9.37 -5.62 1.76
CA TYR A 124 -8.26 -4.90 1.10
C TYR A 124 -7.32 -5.75 0.21
N ILE A 125 -7.70 -7.00 -0.07
CA ILE A 125 -6.96 -7.87 -0.99
C ILE A 125 -7.97 -8.54 -1.91
N ALA A 126 -8.26 -7.90 -3.03
CA ALA A 126 -9.21 -8.42 -4.01
C ALA A 126 -8.76 -9.76 -4.59
N THR A 127 -9.72 -10.63 -4.84
CA THR A 127 -9.48 -11.91 -5.54
C THR A 127 -9.00 -11.67 -6.97
N ASN A 128 -9.53 -10.62 -7.62
CA ASN A 128 -9.11 -10.16 -8.96
C ASN A 128 -8.76 -8.67 -8.93
N PRO A 129 -7.54 -8.28 -8.52
CA PRO A 129 -7.17 -6.88 -8.32
C PRO A 129 -7.13 -5.99 -9.56
N GLN A 130 -7.33 -6.57 -10.74
CA GLN A 130 -7.38 -5.86 -12.02
C GLN A 130 -8.71 -6.08 -12.73
N ASP A 131 -9.78 -6.20 -11.99
CA ASP A 131 -11.09 -6.40 -12.58
C ASP A 131 -11.48 -5.18 -13.43
N PRO A 132 -11.72 -5.37 -14.74
CA PRO A 132 -12.04 -4.27 -15.64
C PRO A 132 -13.34 -3.52 -15.28
N LEU A 133 -14.18 -4.08 -14.42
CA LEU A 133 -15.41 -3.43 -13.93
C LEU A 133 -15.11 -2.29 -12.93
N TYR A 134 -13.96 -2.33 -12.25
CA TYR A 134 -13.64 -1.38 -11.18
C TYR A 134 -12.48 -0.43 -11.51
N GLY A 135 -11.93 -0.55 -12.67
CA GLY A 135 -10.85 0.32 -13.15
C GLY A 135 -9.54 -0.42 -13.43
N LYS A 136 -8.72 0.22 -14.24
CA LYS A 136 -7.34 -0.20 -14.51
C LYS A 136 -6.38 0.77 -13.86
#